data_5541c988cafd2ee73786261f3f408c65
#
_entry.id   5541c988cafd2ee73786261f3f408c65
#
_cell.length_a   1.000
_cell.length_b   1.000
_cell.length_c   1.000
_cell.angle_alpha   90.00
_cell.angle_beta   90.00
_cell.angle_gamma   90.00
#
_symmetry.space_group_name_H-M   'P 1'
#
loop_
_entity.id
_entity.type
_entity.pdbx_description
1 polymer ?
#
loop_
_entity_poly.entity_id
_entity_poly.type
_entity_poly.pdbx_seq_one_letter_code
_entity_poly.pdbx_strand_id
1 'polypeptide(L)'
;KFCSYCVVPYTRGKERSRTSDSVLAEARRMVDAGYTEIQLLGQNVNSYRDLSGKVSFAELLAAVGQVPGIRRVRFTTSHPRDFTRDIVDAIDAVPTLCDHVHLPVQSGSSHVLQQMQREYTREWYLERIAWIRAARRPISLTTDIIVGFPGETDEDFEHTITLLAQVQYDAVFALKYSPRPNTPAISMEDSIPEETKGQRLQILLDRQREIQRDSYHRHIGEIIEVMVEGHNSARGQVSGRSSQNKVVNFTVDTPILPAPGNYMNVHITQSFPNSLLGEAITQKSNPMEVCVA
;
A
#
# COMPACT_ATOMS: atom_id res chain seq x y z
N LYS A 1 -4.50 -10.17 18.33
CA LYS A 1 -4.00 -8.85 18.73
C LYS A 1 -5.16 -7.88 18.74
N PHE A 2 -5.32 -7.15 19.83
CA PHE A 2 -6.49 -6.30 20.01
C PHE A 2 -6.01 -4.88 20.32
N CYS A 3 -5.97 -4.03 19.27
CA CYS A 3 -5.72 -2.61 19.50
C CYS A 3 -6.89 -2.03 20.31
N SER A 4 -6.59 -1.11 21.24
CA SER A 4 -7.57 -0.56 22.19
C SER A 4 -8.76 0.17 21.54
N TYR A 5 -8.62 0.60 20.29
CA TYR A 5 -9.64 1.33 19.51
C TYR A 5 -10.36 0.49 18.46
N CYS A 6 -9.98 -0.78 18.27
CA CYS A 6 -10.43 -1.57 17.12
C CYS A 6 -11.71 -2.35 17.44
N VAL A 7 -12.77 -2.12 16.65
CA VAL A 7 -14.05 -2.84 16.77
C VAL A 7 -14.05 -4.19 16.02
N VAL A 8 -13.07 -4.42 15.15
CA VAL A 8 -13.02 -5.60 14.26
C VAL A 8 -13.08 -6.93 15.00
N PRO A 9 -12.43 -7.14 16.16
CA PRO A 9 -12.55 -8.39 16.91
C PRO A 9 -13.99 -8.74 17.31
N TYR A 10 -14.82 -7.71 17.55
CA TYR A 10 -16.23 -7.91 17.94
C TYR A 10 -17.14 -8.19 16.74
N THR A 11 -16.74 -7.75 15.53
CA THR A 11 -17.56 -7.90 14.31
C THR A 11 -17.18 -9.11 13.48
N ARG A 12 -15.90 -9.54 13.50
CA ARG A 12 -15.38 -10.62 12.65
C ARG A 12 -14.91 -11.86 13.42
N GLY A 13 -14.75 -11.74 14.76
CA GLY A 13 -14.31 -12.85 15.60
C GLY A 13 -12.81 -13.18 15.44
N LYS A 14 -12.46 -14.45 15.73
CA LYS A 14 -11.06 -14.92 15.71
C LYS A 14 -10.52 -15.03 14.30
N GLU A 15 -9.24 -14.67 14.13
CA GLU A 15 -8.50 -14.90 12.89
C GLU A 15 -8.49 -16.39 12.53
N ARG A 16 -8.63 -16.67 11.23
CA ARG A 16 -8.52 -18.01 10.66
C ARG A 16 -7.68 -17.93 9.39
N SER A 17 -6.57 -18.68 9.38
CA SER A 17 -5.76 -18.84 8.18
C SER A 17 -6.31 -19.99 7.33
N ARG A 18 -6.25 -19.80 6.02
CA ARG A 18 -6.48 -20.87 5.04
C ARG A 18 -5.20 -21.67 4.87
N THR A 19 -5.29 -22.90 4.36
CA THR A 19 -4.09 -23.65 3.97
C THR A 19 -3.43 -22.99 2.75
N SER A 20 -2.12 -23.06 2.65
CA SER A 20 -1.34 -22.59 1.50
C SER A 20 -1.83 -23.20 0.19
N ASP A 21 -2.11 -24.52 0.18
CA ASP A 21 -2.65 -25.22 -0.98
C ASP A 21 -4.01 -24.65 -1.43
N SER A 22 -4.89 -24.31 -0.49
CA SER A 22 -6.18 -23.69 -0.81
C SER A 22 -6.01 -22.32 -1.45
N VAL A 23 -5.07 -21.50 -0.97
CA VAL A 23 -4.78 -20.18 -1.54
C VAL A 23 -4.18 -20.32 -2.94
N LEU A 24 -3.22 -21.22 -3.13
CA LEU A 24 -2.58 -21.47 -4.42
C LEU A 24 -3.58 -22.05 -5.45
N ALA A 25 -4.47 -22.94 -5.02
CA ALA A 25 -5.52 -23.46 -5.90
C ALA A 25 -6.49 -22.35 -6.36
N GLU A 26 -6.83 -21.40 -5.48
CA GLU A 26 -7.63 -20.23 -5.87
C GLU A 26 -6.87 -19.31 -6.82
N ALA A 27 -5.59 -19.04 -6.56
CA ALA A 27 -4.75 -18.22 -7.43
C ALA A 27 -4.71 -18.79 -8.86
N ARG A 28 -4.56 -20.12 -9.02
CA ARG A 28 -4.61 -20.78 -10.33
C ARG A 28 -5.97 -20.62 -11.02
N ARG A 29 -7.08 -20.82 -10.26
CA ARG A 29 -8.43 -20.61 -10.83
C ARG A 29 -8.66 -19.17 -11.30
N MET A 30 -8.09 -18.17 -10.61
CA MET A 30 -8.17 -16.78 -11.04
C MET A 30 -7.40 -16.55 -12.34
N VAL A 31 -6.21 -17.16 -12.48
CA VAL A 31 -5.46 -17.12 -13.73
C VAL A 31 -6.23 -17.79 -14.88
N ASP A 32 -6.82 -18.97 -14.63
CA ASP A 32 -7.65 -19.68 -15.63
C ASP A 32 -8.87 -18.84 -16.06
N ALA A 33 -9.36 -17.96 -15.18
CA ALA A 33 -10.42 -16.99 -15.46
C ALA A 33 -9.91 -15.68 -16.14
N GLY A 34 -8.61 -15.58 -16.42
CA GLY A 34 -7.99 -14.44 -17.12
C GLY A 34 -7.47 -13.32 -16.24
N TYR A 35 -7.51 -13.47 -14.92
CA TYR A 35 -6.96 -12.46 -14.00
C TYR A 35 -5.43 -12.58 -13.91
N THR A 36 -4.74 -11.45 -13.98
CA THR A 36 -3.27 -11.37 -13.95
C THR A 36 -2.71 -10.65 -12.73
N GLU A 37 -3.56 -9.94 -11.98
CA GLU A 37 -3.20 -9.34 -10.68
C GLU A 37 -4.04 -9.96 -9.57
N ILE A 38 -3.40 -10.36 -8.47
CA ILE A 38 -4.03 -10.91 -7.27
C ILE A 38 -3.68 -10.04 -6.07
N GLN A 39 -4.67 -9.74 -5.24
CA GLN A 39 -4.46 -9.06 -3.97
C GLN A 39 -4.79 -9.99 -2.80
N LEU A 40 -3.78 -10.25 -1.96
CA LEU A 40 -3.95 -11.00 -0.72
C LEU A 40 -4.53 -10.08 0.36
N LEU A 41 -5.63 -10.51 0.96
CA LEU A 41 -6.37 -9.76 1.96
C LEU A 41 -6.48 -10.53 3.27
N GLY A 42 -6.43 -9.81 4.38
CA GLY A 42 -6.65 -10.33 5.73
C GLY A 42 -6.91 -9.20 6.70
N GLN A 43 -7.26 -9.51 7.95
CA GLN A 43 -7.33 -8.50 9.03
C GLN A 43 -5.94 -8.09 9.53
N ASN A 44 -5.01 -9.02 9.46
CA ASN A 44 -3.57 -8.86 9.66
C ASN A 44 -2.90 -9.87 8.73
N VAL A 45 -2.77 -9.51 7.45
CA VAL A 45 -2.36 -10.45 6.40
C VAL A 45 -0.97 -11.03 6.65
N ASN A 46 -0.06 -10.24 7.19
CA ASN A 46 1.32 -10.66 7.43
C ASN A 46 1.51 -11.48 8.72
N SER A 47 0.43 -11.68 9.52
CA SER A 47 0.44 -12.69 10.59
C SER A 47 0.12 -14.10 10.09
N TYR A 48 -0.12 -14.26 8.79
CA TYR A 48 -0.46 -15.56 8.22
C TYR A 48 0.54 -16.65 8.62
N ARG A 49 0.00 -17.77 9.03
CA ARG A 49 0.66 -19.05 9.19
C ARG A 49 -0.25 -20.12 8.63
N ASP A 50 0.27 -21.00 7.81
CA ASP A 50 -0.46 -22.21 7.40
C ASP A 50 -0.92 -23.01 8.63
N LEU A 51 -1.97 -23.81 8.50
CA LEU A 51 -2.48 -24.67 9.58
C LEU A 51 -1.42 -25.63 10.12
N SER A 52 -0.44 -26.01 9.31
CA SER A 52 0.73 -26.79 9.74
C SER A 52 1.75 -25.97 10.55
N GLY A 53 1.65 -24.63 10.53
CA GLY A 53 2.62 -23.71 11.12
C GLY A 53 3.95 -23.60 10.35
N LYS A 54 4.10 -24.34 9.24
CA LYS A 54 5.38 -24.45 8.50
C LYS A 54 5.54 -23.37 7.42
N VAL A 55 4.44 -22.86 6.86
CA VAL A 55 4.47 -21.86 5.78
C VAL A 55 4.19 -20.47 6.35
N SER A 56 5.17 -19.57 6.22
CA SER A 56 5.07 -18.16 6.60
C SER A 56 4.32 -17.33 5.55
N PHE A 57 4.01 -16.07 5.90
CA PHE A 57 3.42 -15.14 4.94
C PHE A 57 4.36 -14.85 3.77
N ALA A 58 5.65 -14.66 4.02
CA ALA A 58 6.64 -14.41 2.96
C ALA A 58 6.75 -15.58 1.98
N GLU A 59 6.74 -16.82 2.49
CA GLU A 59 6.75 -18.03 1.65
C GLU A 59 5.45 -18.16 0.84
N LEU A 60 4.29 -17.90 1.44
CA LEU A 60 3.01 -17.88 0.71
C LEU A 60 3.01 -16.80 -0.37
N LEU A 61 3.46 -15.59 -0.04
CA LEU A 61 3.54 -14.46 -0.97
C LEU A 61 4.40 -14.81 -2.18
N ALA A 62 5.58 -15.36 -1.96
CA ALA A 62 6.48 -15.82 -3.01
C ALA A 62 5.86 -16.93 -3.86
N ALA A 63 5.23 -17.93 -3.24
CA ALA A 63 4.58 -19.04 -3.94
C ALA A 63 3.42 -18.57 -4.82
N VAL A 64 2.60 -17.61 -4.36
CA VAL A 64 1.53 -17.02 -5.17
C VAL A 64 2.14 -16.24 -6.34
N GLY A 65 3.20 -15.47 -6.13
CA GLY A 65 3.89 -14.73 -7.17
C GLY A 65 4.51 -15.60 -8.28
N GLN A 66 4.79 -16.88 -7.97
CA GLN A 66 5.36 -17.85 -8.91
C GLN A 66 4.29 -18.65 -9.68
N VAL A 67 3.00 -18.47 -9.40
CA VAL A 67 1.94 -19.14 -10.17
C VAL A 67 1.97 -18.64 -11.63
N PRO A 68 2.12 -19.55 -12.61
CA PRO A 68 2.17 -19.16 -14.02
C PRO A 68 0.93 -18.38 -14.45
N GLY A 69 1.13 -17.27 -15.17
CA GLY A 69 0.07 -16.36 -15.60
C GLY A 69 -0.18 -15.18 -14.65
N ILE A 70 0.31 -15.21 -13.43
CA ILE A 70 0.30 -14.03 -12.54
C ILE A 70 1.38 -13.06 -12.97
N ARG A 71 1.01 -11.80 -13.11
CA ARG A 71 1.92 -10.69 -13.40
C ARG A 71 2.15 -9.79 -12.18
N ARG A 72 1.14 -9.67 -11.29
CA ARG A 72 1.24 -8.83 -10.08
C ARG A 72 0.57 -9.48 -8.88
N VAL A 73 1.24 -9.40 -7.75
CA VAL A 73 0.70 -9.75 -6.44
C VAL A 73 0.81 -8.56 -5.51
N ARG A 74 -0.29 -8.20 -4.88
CA ARG A 74 -0.37 -7.18 -3.84
C ARG A 74 -0.83 -7.79 -2.53
N PHE A 75 -0.51 -7.14 -1.45
CA PHE A 75 -1.09 -7.43 -0.15
C PHE A 75 -1.41 -6.14 0.60
N THR A 76 -2.36 -6.20 1.50
CA THR A 76 -2.73 -5.05 2.34
C THR A 76 -3.16 -5.51 3.72
N THR A 77 -3.42 -4.56 4.63
CA THR A 77 -3.81 -4.83 6.01
C THR A 77 -2.69 -5.48 6.82
N SER A 78 -1.46 -4.97 6.65
CA SER A 78 -0.32 -5.43 7.43
C SER A 78 -0.30 -4.82 8.83
N HIS A 79 0.27 -5.56 9.79
CA HIS A 79 0.56 -5.02 11.11
C HIS A 79 2.09 -4.93 11.30
N PRO A 80 2.65 -3.78 11.72
CA PRO A 80 4.09 -3.60 11.83
C PRO A 80 4.78 -4.68 12.67
N ARG A 81 4.18 -5.12 13.77
CA ARG A 81 4.71 -6.17 14.63
C ARG A 81 5.01 -7.49 13.91
N ASP A 82 4.20 -7.85 12.92
CA ASP A 82 4.35 -9.08 12.15
C ASP A 82 5.07 -8.85 10.81
N PHE A 83 5.57 -7.64 10.58
CA PHE A 83 6.34 -7.33 9.39
C PHE A 83 7.79 -7.75 9.62
N THR A 84 8.20 -8.82 8.95
CA THR A 84 9.51 -9.45 9.05
C THR A 84 10.36 -9.17 7.82
N ARG A 85 11.68 -9.30 7.94
CA ARG A 85 12.62 -8.98 6.86
C ARG A 85 12.43 -9.89 5.63
N ASP A 86 12.07 -11.14 5.84
CA ASP A 86 11.80 -12.11 4.76
C ASP A 86 10.68 -11.68 3.81
N ILE A 87 9.74 -10.82 4.26
CA ILE A 87 8.75 -10.20 3.37
C ILE A 87 9.43 -9.25 2.37
N VAL A 88 10.37 -8.44 2.82
CA VAL A 88 11.16 -7.57 1.93
C VAL A 88 12.03 -8.38 0.99
N ASP A 89 12.69 -9.42 1.51
CA ASP A 89 13.52 -10.33 0.73
C ASP A 89 12.68 -11.05 -0.35
N ALA A 90 11.45 -11.44 -0.04
CA ALA A 90 10.51 -12.02 -1.02
C ALA A 90 10.14 -11.01 -2.12
N ILE A 91 9.83 -9.75 -1.75
CA ILE A 91 9.56 -8.68 -2.72
C ILE A 91 10.74 -8.50 -3.67
N ASP A 92 11.97 -8.48 -3.14
CA ASP A 92 13.18 -8.32 -3.95
C ASP A 92 13.48 -9.53 -4.86
N ALA A 93 13.14 -10.74 -4.40
CA ALA A 93 13.44 -11.98 -5.12
C ALA A 93 12.41 -12.32 -6.21
N VAL A 94 11.14 -11.92 -6.03
CA VAL A 94 10.03 -12.32 -6.90
C VAL A 94 9.50 -11.12 -7.68
N PRO A 95 9.81 -10.98 -8.98
CA PRO A 95 9.48 -9.78 -9.77
C PRO A 95 7.98 -9.47 -9.89
N THR A 96 7.11 -10.47 -9.75
CA THR A 96 5.66 -10.31 -9.78
C THR A 96 5.08 -9.70 -8.51
N LEU A 97 5.84 -9.68 -7.40
CA LEU A 97 5.41 -8.97 -6.19
C LEU A 97 5.54 -7.47 -6.41
N CYS A 98 4.47 -6.75 -6.12
CA CYS A 98 4.42 -5.30 -6.33
C CYS A 98 5.32 -4.54 -5.35
N ASP A 99 5.88 -3.43 -5.84
CA ASP A 99 6.78 -2.53 -5.09
C ASP A 99 5.97 -1.58 -4.20
N HIS A 100 5.07 -2.13 -3.39
CA HIS A 100 4.22 -1.35 -2.51
C HIS A 100 3.98 -2.10 -1.20
N VAL A 101 4.19 -1.40 -0.09
CA VAL A 101 3.89 -1.89 1.26
C VAL A 101 2.97 -0.89 1.95
N HIS A 102 1.83 -1.36 2.43
CA HIS A 102 0.98 -0.62 3.34
C HIS A 102 1.26 -1.08 4.77
N LEU A 103 1.85 -0.18 5.60
CA LEU A 103 2.29 -0.50 6.96
C LEU A 103 1.75 0.51 7.98
N PRO A 104 0.52 0.32 8.49
CA PRO A 104 -0.16 1.24 9.39
C PRO A 104 0.58 1.47 10.69
N VAL A 105 1.17 2.65 10.88
CA VAL A 105 1.88 3.01 12.12
C VAL A 105 0.91 3.45 13.23
N GLN A 106 -0.14 4.15 12.86
CA GLN A 106 -1.20 4.75 13.67
C GLN A 106 -0.78 6.03 14.42
N SER A 107 0.41 6.12 15.00
CA SER A 107 0.98 7.31 15.64
C SER A 107 2.51 7.29 15.56
N GLY A 108 3.11 8.47 15.56
CA GLY A 108 4.57 8.63 15.66
C GLY A 108 5.11 8.64 17.08
N SER A 109 4.23 8.64 18.09
CA SER A 109 4.60 8.63 19.52
C SER A 109 4.56 7.23 20.12
N SER A 110 5.63 6.78 20.74
CA SER A 110 5.67 5.52 21.49
C SER A 110 4.69 5.49 22.64
N HIS A 111 4.43 6.64 23.30
CA HIS A 111 3.42 6.78 24.34
C HIS A 111 2.02 6.48 23.81
N VAL A 112 1.61 7.14 22.72
CA VAL A 112 0.30 6.90 22.09
C VAL A 112 0.18 5.47 21.55
N LEU A 113 1.23 4.91 20.95
CA LEU A 113 1.25 3.52 20.49
C LEU A 113 1.02 2.53 21.64
N GLN A 114 1.58 2.80 22.82
CA GLN A 114 1.33 2.01 24.03
C GLN A 114 -0.14 2.09 24.47
N GLN A 115 -0.73 3.28 24.49
CA GLN A 115 -2.16 3.48 24.80
C GLN A 115 -3.07 2.77 23.78
N MET A 116 -2.66 2.76 22.50
CA MET A 116 -3.32 2.04 21.42
C MET A 116 -3.13 0.52 21.49
N GLN A 117 -2.29 0.01 22.42
CA GLN A 117 -1.91 -1.41 22.53
C GLN A 117 -1.31 -1.96 21.23
N ARG A 118 -0.42 -1.17 20.59
CA ARG A 118 0.22 -1.57 19.33
C ARG A 118 1.40 -2.53 19.52
N GLU A 119 1.91 -2.66 20.75
CA GLU A 119 2.99 -3.60 21.12
C GLU A 119 4.31 -3.38 20.37
N TYR A 120 4.58 -2.16 19.91
CA TYR A 120 5.84 -1.69 19.36
C TYR A 120 6.03 -0.19 19.63
N THR A 121 7.30 0.26 19.58
CA THR A 121 7.68 1.68 19.71
C THR A 121 7.94 2.31 18.34
N ARG A 122 8.10 3.64 18.33
CA ARG A 122 8.53 4.40 17.16
C ARG A 122 9.85 3.85 16.57
N GLU A 123 10.85 3.60 17.42
CA GLU A 123 12.18 3.13 17.01
C GLU A 123 12.09 1.76 16.38
N TRP A 124 11.32 0.87 16.97
CA TRP A 124 11.06 -0.45 16.44
C TRP A 124 10.37 -0.39 15.08
N TYR A 125 9.42 0.53 14.88
CA TYR A 125 8.79 0.75 13.59
C TYR A 125 9.79 1.27 12.55
N LEU A 126 10.64 2.25 12.92
CA LEU A 126 11.67 2.81 12.03
C LEU A 126 12.69 1.76 11.58
N GLU A 127 12.99 0.75 12.39
CA GLU A 127 13.81 -0.38 11.96
C GLU A 127 13.18 -1.14 10.77
N ARG A 128 11.86 -1.35 10.78
CA ARG A 128 11.14 -1.98 9.64
C ARG A 128 11.16 -1.09 8.41
N ILE A 129 11.02 0.22 8.62
CA ILE A 129 11.19 1.18 7.53
C ILE A 129 12.59 1.09 6.93
N ALA A 130 13.62 0.95 7.76
CA ALA A 130 14.99 0.79 7.28
C ALA A 130 15.17 -0.48 6.42
N TRP A 131 14.53 -1.60 6.77
CA TRP A 131 14.54 -2.80 5.93
C TRP A 131 13.89 -2.56 4.56
N ILE A 132 12.73 -1.88 4.53
CA ILE A 132 12.02 -1.54 3.29
C ILE A 132 12.86 -0.60 2.42
N ARG A 133 13.52 0.40 3.03
CA ARG A 133 14.36 1.37 2.30
C ARG A 133 15.69 0.78 1.81
N ALA A 134 16.15 -0.32 2.43
CA ALA A 134 17.33 -1.06 2.01
C ALA A 134 17.04 -2.11 0.91
N ALA A 135 15.79 -2.26 0.49
CA ALA A 135 15.42 -3.14 -0.61
C ALA A 135 16.08 -2.69 -1.92
N ARG A 136 16.39 -3.65 -2.81
CA ARG A 136 16.99 -3.36 -4.12
C ARG A 136 16.03 -2.63 -5.04
N ARG A 137 14.73 -2.96 -4.94
CA ARG A 137 13.66 -2.29 -5.69
C ARG A 137 13.11 -1.13 -4.87
N PRO A 138 12.81 0.03 -5.47
CA PRO A 138 12.24 1.18 -4.76
C PRO A 138 10.80 0.88 -4.35
N ILE A 139 10.59 0.51 -3.08
CA ILE A 139 9.27 0.17 -2.54
C ILE A 139 8.55 1.43 -2.08
N SER A 140 7.37 1.68 -2.64
CA SER A 140 6.42 2.70 -2.20
C SER A 140 5.81 2.31 -0.85
N LEU A 141 5.70 3.27 0.06
CA LEU A 141 5.24 3.03 1.43
C LEU A 141 4.03 3.90 1.76
N THR A 142 2.97 3.26 2.23
CA THR A 142 1.76 3.94 2.71
C THR A 142 1.44 3.54 4.14
N THR A 143 0.71 4.39 4.86
CA THR A 143 0.39 4.16 6.27
C THR A 143 -0.96 4.77 6.65
N ASP A 144 -1.50 4.34 7.80
CA ASP A 144 -2.63 4.97 8.48
C ASP A 144 -2.12 5.70 9.72
N ILE A 145 -2.72 6.86 10.02
CA ILE A 145 -2.46 7.64 11.22
C ILE A 145 -3.79 8.12 11.81
N ILE A 146 -3.90 8.00 13.13
CA ILE A 146 -5.01 8.52 13.92
C ILE A 146 -4.46 9.68 14.77
N VAL A 147 -5.03 10.86 14.61
CA VAL A 147 -4.74 12.04 15.44
C VAL A 147 -5.81 12.25 16.50
N GLY A 148 -5.42 12.85 17.61
CA GLY A 148 -6.34 13.16 18.71
C GLY A 148 -6.83 11.91 19.43
N PHE A 149 -5.98 10.89 19.53
CA PHE A 149 -6.25 9.72 20.37
C PHE A 149 -6.29 10.15 21.86
N PRO A 150 -7.17 9.58 22.72
CA PRO A 150 -7.24 9.95 24.13
C PRO A 150 -5.86 9.96 24.80
N GLY A 151 -5.54 11.08 25.43
CA GLY A 151 -4.23 11.30 26.09
C GLY A 151 -3.09 11.76 25.17
N GLU A 152 -3.30 11.95 23.86
CA GLU A 152 -2.28 12.48 22.95
C GLU A 152 -1.95 13.93 23.31
N THR A 153 -0.71 14.20 23.69
CA THR A 153 -0.20 15.55 23.97
C THR A 153 0.26 16.26 22.68
N ASP A 154 0.62 17.55 22.78
CA ASP A 154 1.21 18.27 21.64
C ASP A 154 2.59 17.71 21.27
N GLU A 155 3.37 17.26 22.25
CA GLU A 155 4.65 16.58 22.01
C GLU A 155 4.45 15.24 21.27
N ASP A 156 3.44 14.46 21.64
CA ASP A 156 3.08 13.22 20.94
C ASP A 156 2.69 13.47 19.48
N PHE A 157 1.94 14.56 19.24
CA PHE A 157 1.57 14.96 17.88
C PHE A 157 2.80 15.40 17.08
N GLU A 158 3.72 16.17 17.69
CA GLU A 158 4.98 16.55 17.05
C GLU A 158 5.84 15.32 16.68
N HIS A 159 5.87 14.30 17.52
CA HIS A 159 6.50 13.02 17.17
C HIS A 159 5.87 12.40 15.90
N THR A 160 4.58 12.56 15.69
CA THR A 160 3.91 12.08 14.49
C THR A 160 4.31 12.90 13.25
N ILE A 161 4.40 14.22 13.36
CA ILE A 161 4.85 15.11 12.28
C ILE A 161 6.32 14.85 11.90
N THR A 162 7.19 14.68 12.90
CA THR A 162 8.60 14.34 12.64
C THR A 162 8.77 12.94 12.05
N LEU A 163 7.87 11.99 12.35
CA LEU A 163 7.88 10.68 11.70
C LEU A 163 7.56 10.80 10.20
N LEU A 164 6.58 11.62 9.81
CA LEU A 164 6.28 11.88 8.39
C LEU A 164 7.51 12.40 7.64
N ALA A 165 8.20 13.39 8.24
CA ALA A 165 9.40 13.98 7.67
C ALA A 165 10.55 12.96 7.52
N GLN A 166 10.68 12.04 8.47
CA GLN A 166 11.74 11.02 8.48
C GLN A 166 11.45 9.88 7.49
N VAL A 167 10.21 9.40 7.43
CA VAL A 167 9.84 8.23 6.62
C VAL A 167 9.55 8.59 5.18
N GLN A 168 8.99 9.78 4.91
CA GLN A 168 8.63 10.24 3.56
C GLN A 168 7.64 9.28 2.88
N TYR A 169 6.45 9.13 3.46
CA TYR A 169 5.42 8.25 2.93
C TYR A 169 4.90 8.71 1.56
N ASP A 170 4.64 7.75 0.67
CA ASP A 170 3.98 8.00 -0.62
C ASP A 170 2.51 8.38 -0.47
N ALA A 171 1.83 7.86 0.55
CA ALA A 171 0.51 8.31 0.98
C ALA A 171 0.24 7.99 2.45
N VAL A 172 -0.58 8.83 3.08
CA VAL A 172 -1.06 8.65 4.46
C VAL A 172 -2.58 8.73 4.48
N PHE A 173 -3.22 7.74 5.06
CA PHE A 173 -4.65 7.77 5.38
C PHE A 173 -4.81 8.27 6.82
N ALA A 174 -5.03 9.57 6.96
CA ALA A 174 -5.13 10.22 8.27
C ALA A 174 -6.59 10.41 8.68
N LEU A 175 -6.89 10.08 9.93
CA LEU A 175 -8.21 10.15 10.53
C LEU A 175 -8.12 10.77 11.93
N LYS A 176 -9.17 11.49 12.35
CA LYS A 176 -9.37 11.82 13.76
C LYS A 176 -9.80 10.55 14.51
N TYR A 177 -9.35 10.42 15.75
CA TYR A 177 -9.90 9.39 16.63
C TYR A 177 -11.43 9.52 16.69
N SER A 178 -12.10 8.38 16.55
CA SER A 178 -13.55 8.28 16.69
C SER A 178 -13.88 7.11 17.62
N PRO A 179 -14.51 7.34 18.77
CA PRO A 179 -14.84 6.29 19.72
C PRO A 179 -15.73 5.22 19.07
N ARG A 180 -15.45 3.97 19.36
CA ARG A 180 -16.22 2.82 18.86
C ARG A 180 -16.80 2.01 20.02
N PRO A 181 -18.06 1.58 19.93
CA PRO A 181 -18.68 0.77 20.98
C PRO A 181 -17.85 -0.49 21.29
N ASN A 182 -17.85 -0.87 22.57
CA ASN A 182 -17.18 -2.07 23.07
C ASN A 182 -15.64 -2.09 22.95
N THR A 183 -15.00 -0.99 22.55
CA THR A 183 -13.54 -0.91 22.51
C THR A 183 -12.99 -0.38 23.84
N PRO A 184 -11.81 -0.85 24.30
CA PRO A 184 -11.20 -0.33 25.52
C PRO A 184 -10.99 1.18 25.51
N ALA A 185 -10.67 1.77 24.37
CA ALA A 185 -10.43 3.21 24.23
C ALA A 185 -11.65 4.08 24.50
N ILE A 186 -12.88 3.54 24.44
CA ILE A 186 -14.11 4.32 24.74
C ILE A 186 -14.19 4.75 26.21
N SER A 187 -13.53 4.00 27.11
CA SER A 187 -13.47 4.30 28.53
C SER A 187 -12.30 5.21 28.93
N MET A 188 -11.44 5.55 27.99
CA MET A 188 -10.36 6.52 28.23
C MET A 188 -10.93 7.92 28.27
N GLU A 189 -10.36 8.78 29.11
CA GLU A 189 -10.72 10.18 29.16
C GLU A 189 -10.27 10.89 27.88
N ASP A 190 -11.22 11.29 27.04
CA ASP A 190 -10.97 12.06 25.82
C ASP A 190 -11.15 13.54 26.09
N SER A 191 -10.10 14.15 26.65
CA SER A 191 -10.06 15.57 26.99
C SER A 191 -9.66 16.48 25.82
N ILE A 192 -9.36 15.92 24.62
CA ILE A 192 -8.90 16.70 23.48
C ILE A 192 -10.10 17.29 22.73
N PRO A 193 -10.21 18.63 22.63
CA PRO A 193 -11.30 19.26 21.89
C PRO A 193 -11.34 18.84 20.41
N GLU A 194 -12.54 18.71 19.85
CA GLU A 194 -12.71 18.36 18.43
C GLU A 194 -12.06 19.37 17.48
N GLU A 195 -12.00 20.65 17.89
CA GLU A 195 -11.29 21.68 17.15
C GLU A 195 -9.77 21.36 17.08
N THR A 196 -9.15 21.00 18.21
CA THR A 196 -7.74 20.60 18.27
C THR A 196 -7.46 19.36 17.41
N LYS A 197 -8.33 18.34 17.47
CA LYS A 197 -8.23 17.16 16.56
C LYS A 197 -8.32 17.57 15.09
N GLY A 198 -9.20 18.52 14.77
CA GLY A 198 -9.33 19.08 13.42
C GLY A 198 -8.08 19.81 12.94
N GLN A 199 -7.51 20.65 13.82
CA GLN A 199 -6.26 21.39 13.53
C GLN A 199 -5.07 20.42 13.33
N ARG A 200 -4.91 19.43 14.22
CA ARG A 200 -3.86 18.39 14.08
C ARG A 200 -4.01 17.61 12.76
N LEU A 201 -5.22 17.22 12.40
CA LEU A 201 -5.48 16.54 11.13
C LEU A 201 -5.07 17.41 9.93
N GLN A 202 -5.43 18.70 9.96
CA GLN A 202 -5.10 19.63 8.86
C GLN A 202 -3.59 19.81 8.72
N ILE A 203 -2.87 20.04 9.83
CA ILE A 203 -1.40 20.17 9.84
C ILE A 203 -0.74 18.91 9.25
N LEU A 204 -1.19 17.73 9.67
CA LEU A 204 -0.68 16.45 9.17
C LEU A 204 -0.91 16.30 7.67
N LEU A 205 -2.13 16.60 7.19
CA LEU A 205 -2.48 16.51 5.78
C LEU A 205 -1.68 17.49 4.92
N ASP A 206 -1.46 18.71 5.40
CA ASP A 206 -0.67 19.71 4.68
C ASP A 206 0.78 19.26 4.56
N ARG A 207 1.38 18.78 5.66
CA ARG A 207 2.73 18.20 5.64
C ARG A 207 2.85 17.01 4.70
N GLN A 208 1.87 16.11 4.72
CA GLN A 208 1.86 14.95 3.82
C GLN A 208 1.71 15.35 2.36
N ARG A 209 0.91 16.37 2.04
CA ARG A 209 0.79 16.88 0.65
C ARG A 209 2.12 17.38 0.08
N GLU A 210 2.94 18.04 0.91
CA GLU A 210 4.28 18.48 0.50
C GLU A 210 5.16 17.27 0.16
N ILE A 211 5.24 16.30 1.08
CA ILE A 211 6.03 15.07 0.90
C ILE A 211 5.57 14.31 -0.34
N GLN A 212 4.26 14.16 -0.51
CA GLN A 212 3.68 13.40 -1.61
C GLN A 212 3.93 14.10 -2.97
N ARG A 213 3.81 15.42 -3.04
CA ARG A 213 4.14 16.18 -4.24
C ARG A 213 5.58 15.94 -4.68
N ASP A 214 6.52 15.98 -3.75
CA ASP A 214 7.94 15.76 -4.05
C ASP A 214 8.21 14.30 -4.46
N SER A 215 7.52 13.33 -3.83
CA SER A 215 7.60 11.92 -4.20
C SER A 215 7.09 11.69 -5.62
N TYR A 216 5.94 12.27 -5.99
CA TYR A 216 5.37 12.11 -7.33
C TYR A 216 6.17 12.84 -8.40
N HIS A 217 6.74 14.01 -8.07
CA HIS A 217 7.55 14.79 -9.00
C HIS A 217 8.79 14.04 -9.51
N ARG A 218 9.39 13.19 -8.69
CA ARG A 218 10.56 12.36 -9.04
C ARG A 218 10.31 11.38 -10.19
N HIS A 219 9.05 11.03 -10.47
CA HIS A 219 8.70 10.11 -11.56
C HIS A 219 8.61 10.75 -12.93
N ILE A 220 8.70 12.09 -13.03
CA ILE A 220 8.67 12.78 -14.34
C ILE A 220 9.90 12.35 -15.16
N GLY A 221 9.65 11.92 -16.40
CA GLY A 221 10.66 11.38 -17.31
C GLY A 221 10.88 9.88 -17.22
N GLU A 222 10.31 9.21 -16.20
CA GLU A 222 10.38 7.75 -16.08
C GLU A 222 9.41 7.03 -17.03
N ILE A 223 9.75 5.80 -17.38
CA ILE A 223 8.86 4.86 -18.06
C ILE A 223 8.34 3.88 -17.03
N ILE A 224 7.03 3.87 -16.82
CA ILE A 224 6.39 3.05 -15.80
C ILE A 224 5.42 2.08 -16.45
N GLU A 225 5.49 0.79 -16.09
CA GLU A 225 4.48 -0.19 -16.46
C GLU A 225 3.20 0.03 -15.67
N VAL A 226 2.09 0.22 -16.37
CA VAL A 226 0.77 0.48 -15.81
C VAL A 226 -0.20 -0.62 -16.22
N MET A 227 -0.90 -1.22 -15.24
CA MET A 227 -2.05 -2.06 -15.51
C MET A 227 -3.28 -1.16 -15.69
N VAL A 228 -3.97 -1.30 -16.82
CA VAL A 228 -5.18 -0.55 -17.14
C VAL A 228 -6.32 -0.98 -16.22
N GLU A 229 -6.98 0.01 -15.59
CA GLU A 229 -8.17 -0.21 -14.75
C GLU A 229 -9.45 0.31 -15.44
N GLY A 230 -9.33 1.29 -16.34
CA GLY A 230 -10.48 1.87 -17.02
C GLY A 230 -10.14 3.06 -17.90
N HIS A 231 -11.20 3.72 -18.36
CA HIS A 231 -11.09 4.87 -19.24
C HIS A 231 -11.84 6.07 -18.67
N ASN A 232 -11.29 7.25 -18.88
CA ASN A 232 -11.93 8.54 -18.60
C ASN A 232 -12.28 9.19 -19.95
N SER A 233 -13.47 8.87 -20.47
CA SER A 233 -13.92 9.37 -21.78
C SER A 233 -14.01 10.88 -21.86
N ALA A 234 -14.34 11.55 -20.76
CA ALA A 234 -14.46 13.01 -20.70
C ALA A 234 -13.10 13.71 -20.92
N ARG A 235 -11.99 13.03 -20.61
CA ARG A 235 -10.63 13.55 -20.78
C ARG A 235 -9.85 12.88 -21.91
N GLY A 236 -10.44 11.88 -22.59
CA GLY A 236 -9.73 11.07 -23.58
C GLY A 236 -8.53 10.30 -23.01
N GLN A 237 -8.60 9.90 -21.75
CA GLN A 237 -7.50 9.27 -21.05
C GLN A 237 -7.84 7.84 -20.63
N VAL A 238 -6.81 7.01 -20.55
CA VAL A 238 -6.80 5.71 -19.90
C VAL A 238 -6.28 5.91 -18.48
N SER A 239 -6.82 5.15 -17.53
CA SER A 239 -6.37 5.18 -16.13
C SER A 239 -5.96 3.78 -15.68
N GLY A 240 -4.93 3.70 -14.86
CA GLY A 240 -4.45 2.46 -14.30
C GLY A 240 -3.49 2.66 -13.14
N ARG A 241 -2.84 1.58 -12.69
CA ARG A 241 -1.91 1.59 -11.56
C ARG A 241 -0.56 1.00 -11.88
N SER A 242 0.48 1.65 -11.35
CA SER A 242 1.85 1.12 -11.37
C SER A 242 2.03 -0.02 -10.34
N SER A 243 3.17 -0.73 -10.40
CA SER A 243 3.60 -1.68 -9.36
C SER A 243 3.65 -1.01 -7.97
N GLN A 244 4.07 0.25 -7.89
CA GLN A 244 4.11 1.06 -6.67
C GLN A 244 2.74 1.58 -6.20
N ASN A 245 1.64 1.09 -6.78
CA ASN A 245 0.26 1.49 -6.47
C ASN A 245 -0.08 2.96 -6.77
N LYS A 246 0.72 3.65 -7.60
CA LYS A 246 0.42 5.02 -8.02
C LYS A 246 -0.59 5.01 -9.15
N VAL A 247 -1.59 5.90 -9.07
CA VAL A 247 -2.54 6.14 -10.16
C VAL A 247 -1.81 6.86 -11.29
N VAL A 248 -1.96 6.31 -12.50
CA VAL A 248 -1.39 6.89 -13.73
C VAL A 248 -2.51 7.08 -14.73
N ASN A 249 -2.72 8.34 -15.15
CA ASN A 249 -3.59 8.68 -16.26
C ASN A 249 -2.71 8.90 -17.49
N PHE A 250 -3.13 8.41 -18.66
CA PHE A 250 -2.28 8.53 -19.84
C PHE A 250 -3.10 8.54 -21.12
N THR A 251 -2.53 9.11 -22.16
CA THR A 251 -3.07 9.06 -23.53
C THR A 251 -2.48 7.89 -24.30
N VAL A 252 -3.21 7.40 -25.26
CA VAL A 252 -2.78 6.35 -26.20
C VAL A 252 -2.98 6.85 -27.62
N ASP A 253 -1.97 6.65 -28.48
CA ASP A 253 -2.04 7.00 -29.89
C ASP A 253 -2.44 5.74 -30.71
N THR A 254 -3.64 5.23 -30.40
CA THR A 254 -4.22 4.10 -31.14
C THR A 254 -5.75 4.26 -31.19
N PRO A 255 -6.39 3.82 -32.30
CA PRO A 255 -7.85 3.84 -32.41
C PRO A 255 -8.55 2.86 -31.47
N ILE A 256 -7.82 1.84 -30.99
CA ILE A 256 -8.37 0.81 -30.09
C ILE A 256 -7.77 1.05 -28.70
N LEU A 257 -8.62 1.42 -27.75
CA LEU A 257 -8.20 1.60 -26.36
C LEU A 257 -7.87 0.26 -25.70
N PRO A 258 -6.81 0.22 -24.87
CA PRO A 258 -6.45 -0.99 -24.14
C PRO A 258 -7.54 -1.36 -23.12
N ALA A 259 -7.92 -2.63 -23.08
CA ALA A 259 -8.92 -3.13 -22.13
C ALA A 259 -8.37 -3.15 -20.69
N PRO A 260 -9.25 -3.06 -19.64
CA PRO A 260 -8.87 -3.32 -18.27
C PRO A 260 -8.13 -4.66 -18.13
N GLY A 261 -7.06 -4.69 -17.34
CA GLY A 261 -6.16 -5.83 -17.21
C GLY A 261 -5.00 -5.87 -18.22
N ASN A 262 -5.02 -5.03 -19.25
CA ASN A 262 -3.84 -4.87 -20.12
C ASN A 262 -2.74 -4.08 -19.40
N TYR A 263 -1.50 -4.29 -19.85
CA TYR A 263 -0.31 -3.60 -19.32
C TYR A 263 0.30 -2.73 -20.41
N MET A 264 0.58 -1.47 -20.05
CA MET A 264 1.13 -0.48 -20.94
C MET A 264 2.36 0.15 -20.31
N ASN A 265 3.41 0.38 -21.09
CA ASN A 265 4.52 1.24 -20.68
C ASN A 265 4.14 2.69 -20.95
N VAL A 266 4.23 3.54 -19.94
CA VAL A 266 3.83 4.94 -19.97
C VAL A 266 5.02 5.83 -19.63
N HIS A 267 5.35 6.74 -20.51
CA HIS A 267 6.31 7.82 -20.24
C HIS A 267 5.61 8.91 -19.43
N ILE A 268 6.10 9.17 -18.23
CA ILE A 268 5.49 10.15 -17.32
C ILE A 268 5.93 11.56 -17.70
N THR A 269 4.98 12.43 -17.99
CA THR A 269 5.23 13.81 -18.41
C THR A 269 4.89 14.84 -17.35
N GLN A 270 3.96 14.53 -16.43
CA GLN A 270 3.52 15.43 -15.36
C GLN A 270 3.17 14.66 -14.10
N SER A 271 3.22 15.33 -12.96
CA SER A 271 2.76 14.82 -11.66
C SER A 271 1.73 15.73 -11.03
N PHE A 272 0.78 15.13 -10.33
CA PHE A 272 -0.25 15.78 -9.52
C PHE A 272 -0.19 15.23 -8.09
N PRO A 273 -0.85 15.85 -7.12
CA PRO A 273 -0.79 15.38 -5.72
C PRO A 273 -1.13 13.90 -5.52
N ASN A 274 -2.04 13.32 -6.33
CA ASN A 274 -2.53 11.95 -6.16
C ASN A 274 -2.43 11.10 -7.44
N SER A 275 -1.81 11.58 -8.50
CA SER A 275 -1.70 10.85 -9.77
C SER A 275 -0.54 11.35 -10.61
N LEU A 276 -0.11 10.51 -11.52
CA LEU A 276 0.82 10.81 -12.60
C LEU A 276 0.04 10.98 -13.90
N LEU A 277 0.60 11.75 -14.83
CA LEU A 277 0.11 11.87 -16.19
C LEU A 277 1.24 11.52 -17.16
N GLY A 278 0.90 10.80 -18.23
CA GLY A 278 1.88 10.42 -19.22
C GLY A 278 1.28 10.04 -20.57
N GLU A 279 2.12 9.45 -21.39
CA GLU A 279 1.80 9.01 -22.74
C GLU A 279 2.23 7.56 -22.90
N ALA A 280 1.36 6.70 -23.43
CA ALA A 280 1.71 5.32 -23.68
C ALA A 280 2.78 5.21 -24.77
N ILE A 281 3.79 4.39 -24.50
CA ILE A 281 4.80 4.04 -25.50
C ILE A 281 4.19 2.92 -26.36
N THR A 282 3.70 3.30 -27.52
CA THR A 282 3.33 2.31 -28.54
C THR A 282 4.60 1.87 -29.27
N GLN A 283 4.90 0.56 -29.27
CA GLN A 283 5.89 0.06 -30.20
C GLN A 283 5.36 0.39 -31.60
N LYS A 284 6.01 1.35 -32.31
CA LYS A 284 5.81 1.46 -33.73
C LYS A 284 6.14 0.09 -34.32
N SER A 285 5.14 -0.61 -34.86
CA SER A 285 5.39 -1.78 -35.70
C SER A 285 6.40 -1.34 -36.76
N ASN A 286 7.62 -1.86 -36.68
CA ASN A 286 8.54 -1.77 -37.80
C ASN A 286 7.78 -2.32 -39.00
N PRO A 287 7.59 -1.54 -40.10
CA PRO A 287 7.04 -2.13 -41.30
C PRO A 287 8.01 -3.26 -41.67
N MET A 288 7.51 -4.51 -41.76
CA MET A 288 8.26 -5.61 -42.30
C MET A 288 8.80 -5.15 -43.65
N GLU A 289 10.13 -5.07 -43.78
CA GLU A 289 10.77 -5.08 -45.10
C GLU A 289 10.30 -6.35 -45.76
N VAL A 290 9.35 -6.19 -46.68
CA VAL A 290 8.99 -7.26 -47.63
C VAL A 290 10.21 -7.39 -48.55
N CYS A 291 11.13 -8.28 -48.22
CA CYS A 291 12.08 -8.77 -49.21
C CYS A 291 11.27 -9.49 -50.31
N VAL A 292 11.04 -8.78 -51.39
CA VAL A 292 10.63 -9.40 -52.66
C VAL A 292 11.87 -10.04 -53.25
N ALA A 293 11.88 -11.37 -53.30
CA ALA A 293 12.86 -12.16 -54.03
C ALA A 293 12.58 -12.18 -55.54
#